data_744748221f5b5039238386958011a227
#
_entry.id   744748221f5b5039238386958011a227
#
_cell.length_a   1.000
_cell.length_b   1.000
_cell.length_c   1.000
_cell.angle_alpha   90.00
_cell.angle_beta   90.00
_cell.angle_gamma   90.00
#
_symmetry.space_group_name_H-M   'P 1'
#
loop_
_entity.id
_entity.type
_entity.pdbx_description
1 polymer ?
#
loop_
_entity_poly.entity_id
_entity_poly.type
_entity_poly.pdbx_seq_one_letter_code
_entity_poly.pdbx_strand_id
1 'polypeptide(L)'
;MGIQVHYKHVEGHQRAKYPQQNLNDWALLNEKMDGLAKAYLDYTQQWKQLPDTVDDEEWYLRGQGIKLSHSVKRQLDCLLRTINITQYWTKSIKRSGVTRPPVFTRQQLSRIDTICIQKAWDSEPAHKKRFICKMSVNQLATGRYMKRMCFWASDQCPRCGADNETTMHVIRCPNPSAQAMEKTLRTKLLQDLETYPTSPTLMRSIGALLANIIHDIPIPSAQQGEIAIKEQLTLEASEFLKGRVVQQWRIQQQEYLDTILSQRTARRWTQHLIRRFWDMFFQMWLHRNEWLHSNPEVQDKQHKIQEINQEIRRQWNIGTQGLHDADKIHFKNITRAQLLKKNRHYKQTWLDRVTRARTAKHVEEDQTNRIETDSAS
;
A
#
# COMPACT_ATOMS: atom_id res chain seq x y z
N MET A 1 3.81 55.21 25.18
CA MET A 1 2.38 55.14 24.81
C MET A 1 2.00 53.68 24.73
N GLY A 2 1.06 53.24 25.59
CA GLY A 2 0.58 51.83 25.53
C GLY A 2 -0.42 51.68 24.37
N ILE A 3 -0.21 50.73 23.50
CA ILE A 3 -1.16 50.37 22.45
C ILE A 3 -2.29 49.54 23.10
N GLN A 4 -3.50 50.05 23.07
CA GLN A 4 -4.68 49.28 23.46
C GLN A 4 -5.12 48.44 22.25
N VAL A 5 -5.09 47.09 22.41
CA VAL A 5 -5.48 46.17 21.36
C VAL A 5 -6.89 45.63 21.67
N HIS A 6 -7.83 45.91 20.79
CA HIS A 6 -9.20 45.35 20.88
C HIS A 6 -9.37 44.19 19.91
N TYR A 7 -9.74 43.04 20.45
CA TYR A 7 -10.02 41.84 19.63
C TYR A 7 -11.51 41.71 19.33
N LYS A 8 -11.86 41.53 18.08
CA LYS A 8 -13.21 41.29 17.64
C LYS A 8 -13.22 40.04 16.75
N HIS A 9 -14.05 39.06 17.08
CA HIS A 9 -14.25 37.88 16.21
C HIS A 9 -15.09 38.29 15.01
N VAL A 10 -14.63 37.96 13.81
CA VAL A 10 -15.36 38.16 12.54
C VAL A 10 -15.51 36.81 11.87
N GLU A 11 -16.74 36.41 11.51
CA GLU A 11 -16.97 35.19 10.75
C GLU A 11 -16.31 35.29 9.38
N GLY A 12 -15.64 34.23 8.92
CA GLY A 12 -15.06 34.13 7.60
C GLY A 12 -16.13 33.91 6.51
N HIS A 13 -15.81 34.26 5.26
CA HIS A 13 -16.60 33.96 4.07
C HIS A 13 -18.05 34.50 4.09
N GLN A 14 -18.29 35.64 4.69
CA GLN A 14 -19.64 36.21 4.81
C GLN A 14 -20.26 36.60 3.47
N ARG A 15 -19.45 36.90 2.43
CA ARG A 15 -19.94 37.12 1.04
C ARG A 15 -20.68 35.94 0.46
N ALA A 16 -20.39 34.73 0.90
CA ALA A 16 -21.12 33.53 0.45
C ALA A 16 -22.55 33.48 1.02
N LYS A 17 -22.81 34.19 2.12
CA LYS A 17 -24.09 34.19 2.83
C LYS A 17 -24.90 35.47 2.63
N TYR A 18 -24.23 36.62 2.43
CA TYR A 18 -24.88 37.94 2.38
C TYR A 18 -24.37 38.79 1.21
N PRO A 19 -25.25 39.62 0.57
CA PRO A 19 -24.84 40.62 -0.41
C PRO A 19 -23.81 41.61 0.19
N GLN A 20 -22.90 42.09 -0.61
CA GLN A 20 -21.79 42.97 -0.17
C GLN A 20 -22.28 44.24 0.56
N GLN A 21 -23.47 44.75 0.19
CA GLN A 21 -24.10 45.92 0.78
C GLN A 21 -24.53 45.73 2.23
N ASN A 22 -24.66 44.49 2.69
CA ASN A 22 -25.08 44.14 4.05
C ASN A 22 -23.91 43.72 4.96
N LEU A 23 -22.68 43.81 4.46
CA LEU A 23 -21.48 43.49 5.25
C LEU A 23 -21.01 44.71 6.03
N ASN A 24 -20.71 44.55 7.30
CA ASN A 24 -20.09 45.60 8.09
C ASN A 24 -18.61 45.76 7.72
N ASP A 25 -17.99 46.88 8.13
CA ASP A 25 -16.61 47.25 7.81
C ASP A 25 -15.60 46.15 8.20
N TRP A 26 -15.83 45.45 9.31
CA TRP A 26 -14.96 44.39 9.78
C TRP A 26 -15.04 43.15 8.88
N ALA A 27 -16.24 42.81 8.38
CA ALA A 27 -16.43 41.73 7.43
C ALA A 27 -15.79 42.05 6.07
N LEU A 28 -15.94 43.32 5.61
CA LEU A 28 -15.31 43.79 4.38
C LEU A 28 -13.77 43.77 4.50
N LEU A 29 -13.24 44.19 5.64
CA LEU A 29 -11.80 44.14 5.91
C LEU A 29 -11.28 42.72 5.91
N ASN A 30 -11.96 41.81 6.58
CA ASN A 30 -11.61 40.39 6.63
C ASN A 30 -11.62 39.74 5.23
N GLU A 31 -12.63 40.03 4.40
CA GLU A 31 -12.70 39.57 3.01
C GLU A 31 -11.56 40.13 2.15
N LYS A 32 -11.21 41.41 2.38
CA LYS A 32 -10.07 42.04 1.70
C LYS A 32 -8.76 41.38 2.09
N MET A 33 -8.57 41.06 3.39
CA MET A 33 -7.36 40.39 3.89
C MET A 33 -7.28 38.94 3.37
N ASP A 34 -8.39 38.21 3.31
CA ASP A 34 -8.48 36.89 2.69
C ASP A 34 -8.12 36.93 1.19
N GLY A 35 -8.59 37.95 0.48
CA GLY A 35 -8.24 38.16 -0.93
C GLY A 35 -6.75 38.44 -1.14
N LEU A 36 -6.17 39.29 -0.30
CA LEU A 36 -4.74 39.58 -0.33
C LEU A 36 -3.89 38.34 0.04
N ALA A 37 -4.30 37.57 1.04
CA ALA A 37 -3.63 36.34 1.42
C ALA A 37 -3.67 35.29 0.29
N LYS A 38 -4.78 35.15 -0.40
CA LYS A 38 -4.91 34.27 -1.58
C LYS A 38 -4.02 34.74 -2.73
N ALA A 39 -4.08 36.03 -3.06
CA ALA A 39 -3.24 36.61 -4.10
C ALA A 39 -1.74 36.44 -3.78
N TYR A 40 -1.36 36.61 -2.53
CA TYR A 40 0.03 36.38 -2.07
C TYR A 40 0.43 34.91 -2.18
N LEU A 41 -0.47 33.97 -1.82
CA LEU A 41 -0.23 32.53 -1.99
C LEU A 41 -0.08 32.15 -3.46
N ASP A 42 -0.93 32.69 -4.34
CA ASP A 42 -0.82 32.45 -5.77
C ASP A 42 0.46 33.05 -6.35
N TYR A 43 0.83 34.27 -5.93
CA TYR A 43 2.10 34.91 -6.27
C TYR A 43 3.30 34.09 -5.79
N THR A 44 3.28 33.58 -4.54
CA THR A 44 4.39 32.79 -3.97
C THR A 44 4.46 31.39 -4.52
N GLN A 45 3.37 30.82 -5.05
CA GLN A 45 3.41 29.53 -5.79
C GLN A 45 4.16 29.64 -7.12
N GLN A 46 4.25 30.83 -7.72
CA GLN A 46 5.08 31.08 -8.91
C GLN A 46 6.57 31.19 -8.53
N TRP A 47 6.89 31.54 -7.31
CA TRP A 47 8.26 31.61 -6.80
C TRP A 47 8.58 30.32 -6.04
N LYS A 48 9.42 29.50 -6.63
CA LYS A 48 9.86 28.22 -6.02
C LYS A 48 10.64 28.41 -4.70
N GLN A 49 10.85 29.62 -4.25
CA GLN A 49 11.56 29.94 -3.00
C GLN A 49 10.81 31.07 -2.27
N LEU A 50 10.23 30.75 -1.12
CA LEU A 50 9.91 31.78 -0.13
C LEU A 50 11.20 32.49 0.28
N PRO A 51 11.16 33.80 0.56
CA PRO A 51 12.32 34.49 1.10
C PRO A 51 12.84 33.71 2.32
N ASP A 52 14.14 33.44 2.32
CA ASP A 52 14.78 32.60 3.31
C ASP A 52 14.70 33.12 4.73
N THR A 53 14.55 34.44 4.87
CA THR A 53 14.48 35.15 6.15
C THR A 53 13.43 36.25 6.10
N VAL A 54 12.75 36.51 7.22
CA VAL A 54 12.08 37.76 7.51
C VAL A 54 13.15 38.65 8.13
N ASP A 55 13.21 39.93 7.76
CA ASP A 55 14.32 40.85 8.13
C ASP A 55 14.61 40.91 9.64
N ASP A 56 13.64 40.59 10.50
CA ASP A 56 13.77 40.61 11.96
C ASP A 56 13.95 39.19 12.59
N GLU A 57 14.20 38.15 11.81
CA GLU A 57 14.41 36.77 12.34
C GLU A 57 15.91 36.58 12.69
N GLU A 58 16.23 36.52 13.99
CA GLU A 58 17.58 36.20 14.48
C GLU A 58 18.02 34.78 14.23
N TRP A 59 17.08 33.82 14.16
CA TRP A 59 17.34 32.39 13.89
C TRP A 59 16.15 31.66 13.29
N TYR A 60 16.40 30.64 12.53
CA TYR A 60 15.38 29.75 12.01
C TYR A 60 15.90 28.32 11.83
N LEU A 61 14.99 27.36 11.87
CA LEU A 61 15.31 25.96 11.62
C LEU A 61 15.12 25.61 10.16
N ARG A 62 16.09 24.88 9.58
CA ARG A 62 15.98 24.29 8.25
C ARG A 62 16.03 22.78 8.31
N GLY A 63 15.18 22.12 7.53
CA GLY A 63 15.25 20.69 7.25
C GLY A 63 15.28 20.45 5.74
N GLN A 64 16.34 19.86 5.21
CA GLN A 64 16.54 19.64 3.76
C GLN A 64 16.33 20.90 2.88
N GLY A 65 16.82 22.03 3.33
CA GLY A 65 16.70 23.31 2.61
C GLY A 65 15.34 24.01 2.78
N ILE A 66 14.37 23.40 3.48
CA ILE A 66 13.07 24.00 3.75
C ILE A 66 13.09 24.66 5.13
N LYS A 67 12.66 25.93 5.19
CA LYS A 67 12.48 26.66 6.46
C LYS A 67 11.31 26.05 7.23
N LEU A 68 11.52 25.70 8.50
CA LEU A 68 10.50 25.17 9.40
C LEU A 68 9.93 26.34 10.21
N SER A 69 8.74 26.83 9.82
CA SER A 69 8.19 28.07 10.40
C SER A 69 7.14 27.82 11.47
N HIS A 70 6.19 26.91 11.25
CA HIS A 70 5.11 26.61 12.19
C HIS A 70 4.91 25.09 12.28
N SER A 71 4.39 24.64 13.42
CA SER A 71 4.22 23.19 13.67
C SER A 71 5.51 22.38 13.42
N VAL A 72 6.65 22.87 13.93
CA VAL A 72 7.99 22.31 13.71
C VAL A 72 8.03 20.80 13.91
N LYS A 73 7.41 20.28 14.98
CA LYS A 73 7.30 18.84 15.23
C LYS A 73 6.66 18.10 14.05
N ARG A 74 5.52 18.61 13.55
CA ARG A 74 4.80 17.99 12.43
C ARG A 74 5.62 18.04 11.14
N GLN A 75 6.30 19.14 10.88
CA GLN A 75 7.17 19.30 9.72
C GLN A 75 8.38 18.37 9.79
N LEU A 76 9.02 18.25 10.95
CA LEU A 76 10.11 17.31 11.20
C LEU A 76 9.65 15.85 11.04
N ASP A 77 8.50 15.50 11.59
CA ASP A 77 7.93 14.15 11.39
C ASP A 77 7.68 13.84 9.92
N CYS A 78 7.15 14.79 9.15
CA CYS A 78 6.96 14.65 7.71
C CYS A 78 8.30 14.48 6.98
N LEU A 79 9.32 15.29 7.31
CA LEU A 79 10.65 15.19 6.71
C LEU A 79 11.32 13.86 7.03
N LEU A 80 11.29 13.42 8.28
CA LEU A 80 11.86 12.14 8.71
C LEU A 80 11.15 10.95 8.04
N ARG A 81 9.82 10.99 7.94
CA ARG A 81 9.05 9.97 7.21
C ARG A 81 9.43 9.95 5.73
N THR A 82 9.55 11.11 5.09
CA THR A 82 9.96 11.22 3.69
C THR A 82 11.37 10.68 3.47
N ILE A 83 12.32 11.01 4.35
CA ILE A 83 13.69 10.46 4.32
C ILE A 83 13.66 8.95 4.46
N ASN A 84 12.96 8.42 5.45
CA ASN A 84 12.87 6.99 5.71
C ASN A 84 12.22 6.23 4.56
N ILE A 85 11.13 6.75 4.00
CA ILE A 85 10.46 6.17 2.83
C ILE A 85 11.39 6.19 1.63
N THR A 86 12.04 7.33 1.35
CA THR A 86 12.98 7.46 0.23
C THR A 86 14.13 6.46 0.38
N GLN A 87 14.72 6.35 1.57
CA GLN A 87 15.78 5.38 1.84
C GLN A 87 15.29 3.93 1.68
N TYR A 88 14.11 3.62 2.16
CA TYR A 88 13.52 2.29 2.02
C TYR A 88 13.32 1.88 0.55
N TRP A 89 12.91 2.82 -0.30
CA TRP A 89 12.64 2.56 -1.72
C TRP A 89 13.89 2.60 -2.60
N THR A 90 14.90 3.41 -2.23
CA THR A 90 16.07 3.68 -3.08
C THR A 90 17.36 2.98 -2.62
N LYS A 91 17.39 2.36 -1.45
CA LYS A 91 18.57 1.64 -0.94
C LYS A 91 18.40 0.13 -1.05
N SER A 92 19.49 -0.55 -1.34
CA SER A 92 19.59 -2.01 -1.16
C SER A 92 19.54 -2.35 0.33
N ILE A 93 18.74 -3.32 0.70
CA ILE A 93 18.62 -3.79 2.09
C ILE A 93 19.19 -5.20 2.18
N LYS A 94 20.27 -5.37 2.95
CA LYS A 94 20.78 -6.71 3.33
C LYS A 94 20.04 -7.19 4.58
N ARG A 95 19.38 -8.34 4.48
CA ARG A 95 18.75 -8.99 5.63
C ARG A 95 18.97 -10.49 5.55
N SER A 96 19.57 -11.07 6.59
CA SER A 96 19.81 -12.52 6.69
C SER A 96 20.51 -13.13 5.44
N GLY A 97 21.57 -12.46 4.95
CA GLY A 97 22.34 -12.92 3.79
C GLY A 97 21.70 -12.64 2.42
N VAL A 98 20.47 -12.16 2.37
CA VAL A 98 19.78 -11.80 1.13
C VAL A 98 19.82 -10.28 0.92
N THR A 99 20.36 -9.87 -0.22
CA THR A 99 20.34 -8.45 -0.64
C THR A 99 19.07 -8.19 -1.43
N ARG A 100 18.21 -7.33 -0.93
CA ARG A 100 17.07 -6.79 -1.68
C ARG A 100 17.55 -5.60 -2.50
N PRO A 101 17.38 -5.61 -3.84
CA PRO A 101 17.71 -4.44 -4.66
C PRO A 101 16.77 -3.27 -4.32
N PRO A 102 17.16 -2.03 -4.66
CA PRO A 102 16.27 -0.88 -4.57
C PRO A 102 15.04 -1.10 -5.45
N VAL A 103 13.87 -0.62 -5.01
CA VAL A 103 12.63 -0.71 -5.79
C VAL A 103 12.61 0.36 -6.87
N PHE A 104 13.10 1.56 -6.54
CA PHE A 104 13.19 2.69 -7.44
C PHE A 104 14.56 3.37 -7.34
N THR A 105 15.00 3.96 -8.43
CA THR A 105 16.08 4.97 -8.39
C THR A 105 15.52 6.27 -7.80
N ARG A 106 16.41 7.18 -7.36
CA ARG A 106 16.00 8.51 -6.91
C ARG A 106 15.28 9.28 -8.02
N GLN A 107 15.74 9.13 -9.27
CA GLN A 107 15.15 9.77 -10.44
C GLN A 107 13.73 9.23 -10.72
N GLN A 108 13.52 7.92 -10.62
CA GLN A 108 12.19 7.33 -10.76
C GLN A 108 11.24 7.84 -9.65
N LEU A 109 11.72 7.88 -8.41
CA LEU A 109 10.92 8.33 -7.28
C LEU A 109 10.50 9.81 -7.41
N SER A 110 11.38 10.68 -7.93
CA SER A 110 11.07 12.09 -8.15
C SER A 110 10.03 12.34 -9.24
N ARG A 111 9.82 11.39 -10.15
CA ARG A 111 8.78 11.48 -11.20
C ARG A 111 7.39 11.13 -10.69
N ILE A 112 7.28 10.36 -9.62
CA ILE A 112 5.99 9.93 -9.06
C ILE A 112 5.24 11.14 -8.46
N ASP A 113 3.95 11.27 -8.76
CA ASP A 113 3.09 12.32 -8.18
C ASP A 113 2.66 11.98 -6.74
N THR A 114 3.61 12.09 -5.82
CA THR A 114 3.42 11.76 -4.40
C THR A 114 2.34 12.62 -3.73
N ILE A 115 2.15 13.86 -4.19
CA ILE A 115 1.13 14.78 -3.66
C ILE A 115 -0.28 14.27 -3.97
N CYS A 116 -0.52 13.86 -5.22
CA CYS A 116 -1.81 13.30 -5.62
C CYS A 116 -2.08 11.95 -4.95
N ILE A 117 -1.05 11.10 -4.81
CA ILE A 117 -1.16 9.83 -4.08
C ILE A 117 -1.53 10.07 -2.62
N GLN A 118 -0.86 11.00 -1.93
CA GLN A 118 -1.17 11.33 -0.53
C GLN A 118 -2.62 11.81 -0.37
N LYS A 119 -3.09 12.70 -1.23
CA LYS A 119 -4.47 13.21 -1.17
C LYS A 119 -5.51 12.12 -1.49
N ALA A 120 -5.23 11.26 -2.46
CA ALA A 120 -6.07 10.09 -2.74
C ALA A 120 -6.12 9.15 -1.51
N TRP A 121 -4.96 8.89 -0.89
CA TRP A 121 -4.85 8.08 0.32
C TRP A 121 -5.63 8.66 1.50
N ASP A 122 -5.52 9.97 1.75
CA ASP A 122 -6.19 10.63 2.88
C ASP A 122 -7.72 10.41 2.84
N SER A 123 -8.30 10.35 1.64
CA SER A 123 -9.74 10.17 1.41
C SER A 123 -10.23 8.72 1.51
N GLU A 124 -9.33 7.72 1.61
CA GLU A 124 -9.73 6.32 1.68
C GLU A 124 -10.04 5.88 3.12
N PRO A 125 -11.02 4.96 3.32
CA PRO A 125 -11.33 4.42 4.65
C PRO A 125 -10.23 3.47 5.15
N ALA A 126 -10.17 3.27 6.47
CA ALA A 126 -9.07 2.55 7.14
C ALA A 126 -8.84 1.13 6.61
N HIS A 127 -9.91 0.37 6.32
CA HIS A 127 -9.80 -0.99 5.78
C HIS A 127 -9.15 -1.01 4.40
N LYS A 128 -9.49 -0.04 3.54
CA LYS A 128 -8.95 0.09 2.20
C LYS A 128 -7.51 0.60 2.23
N LYS A 129 -7.17 1.50 3.15
CA LYS A 129 -5.79 1.91 3.42
C LYS A 129 -4.89 0.72 3.75
N ARG A 130 -5.36 -0.21 4.60
CA ARG A 130 -4.63 -1.46 4.91
C ARG A 130 -4.42 -2.34 3.68
N PHE A 131 -5.43 -2.45 2.83
CA PHE A 131 -5.32 -3.18 1.57
C PHE A 131 -4.29 -2.53 0.64
N ILE A 132 -4.38 -1.22 0.39
CA ILE A 132 -3.49 -0.46 -0.49
C ILE A 132 -2.03 -0.59 -0.03
N CYS A 133 -1.74 -0.50 1.27
CA CYS A 133 -0.41 -0.72 1.82
C CYS A 133 0.15 -2.10 1.44
N LYS A 134 -0.63 -3.16 1.67
CA LYS A 134 -0.20 -4.53 1.36
C LYS A 134 -0.04 -4.77 -0.14
N MET A 135 -0.96 -4.25 -0.94
CA MET A 135 -0.93 -4.33 -2.39
C MET A 135 0.32 -3.64 -2.96
N SER A 136 0.61 -2.43 -2.51
CA SER A 136 1.73 -1.64 -3.05
C SER A 136 3.10 -2.23 -2.78
N VAL A 137 3.24 -3.08 -1.77
CA VAL A 137 4.49 -3.80 -1.44
C VAL A 137 4.44 -5.29 -1.76
N ASN A 138 3.44 -5.73 -2.54
CA ASN A 138 3.24 -7.14 -2.93
C ASN A 138 3.10 -8.09 -1.73
N GLN A 139 2.39 -7.66 -0.68
CA GLN A 139 2.15 -8.41 0.56
C GLN A 139 0.67 -8.74 0.79
N LEU A 140 -0.14 -8.75 -0.27
CA LEU A 140 -1.47 -9.34 -0.19
C LEU A 140 -1.34 -10.82 0.17
N ALA A 141 -2.34 -11.36 0.86
CA ALA A 141 -2.38 -12.77 1.28
C ALA A 141 -2.67 -13.72 0.09
N THR A 142 -1.88 -13.58 -0.98
CA THR A 142 -1.88 -14.46 -2.16
C THR A 142 -1.15 -15.76 -1.86
N GLY A 143 -1.33 -16.77 -2.70
CA GLY A 143 -0.68 -18.08 -2.56
C GLY A 143 0.82 -17.97 -2.34
N ARG A 144 1.51 -17.17 -3.19
CA ARG A 144 2.95 -16.93 -3.05
C ARG A 144 3.33 -16.30 -1.70
N TYR A 145 2.57 -15.29 -1.26
CA TYR A 145 2.85 -14.63 0.02
C TYR A 145 2.59 -15.59 1.19
N MET A 146 1.46 -16.29 1.18
CA MET A 146 1.06 -17.20 2.25
C MET A 146 2.00 -18.41 2.36
N LYS A 147 2.46 -18.97 1.23
CA LYS A 147 3.49 -20.03 1.21
C LYS A 147 4.82 -19.53 1.77
N ARG A 148 5.26 -18.33 1.37
CA ARG A 148 6.50 -17.73 1.88
C ARG A 148 6.46 -17.51 3.39
N MET A 149 5.28 -17.14 3.92
CA MET A 149 5.05 -16.97 5.36
C MET A 149 4.74 -18.27 6.08
N CYS A 150 4.81 -19.41 5.39
CA CYS A 150 4.52 -20.74 5.92
C CYS A 150 3.11 -20.91 6.49
N PHE A 151 2.14 -20.11 6.01
CA PHE A 151 0.73 -20.30 6.33
C PHE A 151 0.07 -21.34 5.41
N TRP A 152 0.51 -21.39 4.14
CA TRP A 152 0.01 -22.35 3.14
C TRP A 152 1.13 -23.25 2.64
N ALA A 153 0.79 -24.49 2.21
CA ALA A 153 1.75 -25.39 1.59
C ALA A 153 1.95 -25.08 0.10
N SER A 154 0.91 -24.59 -0.57
CA SER A 154 0.92 -24.28 -1.99
C SER A 154 0.89 -22.77 -2.21
N ASP A 155 1.48 -22.34 -3.32
CA ASP A 155 1.40 -20.96 -3.83
C ASP A 155 0.40 -20.82 -4.98
N GLN A 156 -0.43 -21.85 -5.20
CA GLN A 156 -1.42 -21.87 -6.26
C GLN A 156 -2.54 -20.85 -6.07
N CYS A 157 -3.03 -20.34 -7.19
CA CYS A 157 -4.19 -19.47 -7.22
C CYS A 157 -5.47 -20.28 -6.92
N PRO A 158 -6.31 -19.89 -5.95
CA PRO A 158 -7.53 -20.61 -5.63
C PRO A 158 -8.56 -20.60 -6.76
N ARG A 159 -8.49 -19.65 -7.71
CA ARG A 159 -9.45 -19.51 -8.81
C ARG A 159 -9.09 -20.35 -10.04
N CYS A 160 -7.83 -20.36 -10.45
CA CYS A 160 -7.39 -21.01 -11.69
C CYS A 160 -6.41 -22.17 -11.48
N GLY A 161 -5.94 -22.41 -10.26
CA GLY A 161 -4.97 -23.47 -9.96
C GLY A 161 -3.53 -23.16 -10.39
N ALA A 162 -3.26 -22.09 -11.11
CA ALA A 162 -1.92 -21.75 -11.57
C ALA A 162 -0.96 -21.53 -10.39
N ASP A 163 0.27 -22.00 -10.54
CA ASP A 163 1.33 -21.84 -9.54
C ASP A 163 1.75 -20.38 -9.41
N ASN A 164 2.36 -20.05 -8.25
CA ASN A 164 2.97 -18.76 -7.99
C ASN A 164 1.99 -17.58 -8.07
N GLU A 165 0.85 -17.66 -7.38
CA GLU A 165 -0.12 -16.58 -7.29
C GLU A 165 0.52 -15.32 -6.69
N THR A 166 0.85 -14.34 -7.53
CA THR A 166 1.39 -13.02 -7.13
C THR A 166 0.27 -12.01 -6.88
N THR A 167 0.62 -10.85 -6.36
CA THR A 167 -0.31 -9.72 -6.24
C THR A 167 -0.89 -9.33 -7.61
N MET A 168 -0.09 -9.29 -8.67
CA MET A 168 -0.57 -8.97 -10.02
C MET A 168 -1.42 -10.09 -10.64
N HIS A 169 -1.17 -11.35 -10.28
CA HIS A 169 -2.00 -12.47 -10.73
C HIS A 169 -3.48 -12.30 -10.32
N VAL A 170 -3.76 -11.59 -9.23
CA VAL A 170 -5.15 -11.34 -8.80
C VAL A 170 -5.96 -10.65 -9.90
N ILE A 171 -5.37 -9.72 -10.64
CA ILE A 171 -6.00 -9.04 -11.78
C ILE A 171 -5.86 -9.85 -13.08
N ARG A 172 -4.71 -10.49 -13.30
CA ARG A 172 -4.37 -11.23 -14.53
C ARG A 172 -4.89 -12.67 -14.54
N CYS A 173 -5.67 -13.08 -13.53
CA CYS A 173 -6.10 -14.46 -13.38
C CYS A 173 -6.91 -14.94 -14.60
N PRO A 174 -6.54 -16.07 -15.25
CA PRO A 174 -7.22 -16.57 -16.44
C PRO A 174 -8.56 -17.26 -16.15
N ASN A 175 -8.98 -17.34 -14.90
CA ASN A 175 -10.29 -17.89 -14.54
C ASN A 175 -11.41 -17.08 -15.21
N PRO A 176 -12.39 -17.71 -15.91
CA PRO A 176 -13.43 -17.01 -16.66
C PRO A 176 -14.24 -15.99 -15.83
N SER A 177 -14.58 -16.35 -14.57
CA SER A 177 -15.29 -15.43 -13.67
C SER A 177 -14.41 -14.21 -13.28
N ALA A 178 -13.10 -14.43 -13.09
CA ALA A 178 -12.16 -13.34 -12.80
C ALA A 178 -11.98 -12.42 -14.00
N GLN A 179 -11.92 -12.97 -15.22
CA GLN A 179 -11.85 -12.18 -16.46
C GLN A 179 -13.12 -11.36 -16.72
N ALA A 180 -14.29 -11.95 -16.49
CA ALA A 180 -15.56 -11.25 -16.60
C ALA A 180 -15.65 -10.08 -15.61
N MET A 181 -15.25 -10.30 -14.35
CA MET A 181 -15.19 -9.25 -13.33
C MET A 181 -14.18 -8.15 -13.69
N GLU A 182 -12.97 -8.52 -14.15
CA GLU A 182 -11.96 -7.57 -14.61
C GLU A 182 -12.49 -6.68 -15.74
N LYS A 183 -13.07 -7.29 -16.77
CA LYS A 183 -13.66 -6.57 -17.92
C LYS A 183 -14.72 -5.56 -17.44
N THR A 184 -15.62 -5.96 -16.57
CA THR A 184 -16.66 -5.10 -15.99
C THR A 184 -16.04 -3.91 -15.24
N LEU A 185 -15.08 -4.17 -14.38
CA LEU A 185 -14.42 -3.13 -13.58
C LEU A 185 -13.59 -2.17 -14.43
N ARG A 186 -12.88 -2.69 -15.44
CA ARG A 186 -12.10 -1.87 -16.38
C ARG A 186 -13.00 -0.99 -17.23
N THR A 187 -14.11 -1.51 -17.74
CA THR A 187 -15.11 -0.73 -18.46
C THR A 187 -15.68 0.38 -17.59
N LYS A 188 -16.07 0.05 -16.36
CA LYS A 188 -16.56 1.05 -15.40
C LYS A 188 -15.52 2.13 -15.08
N LEU A 189 -14.25 1.75 -14.91
CA LEU A 189 -13.16 2.69 -14.67
C LEU A 189 -13.03 3.69 -15.83
N LEU A 190 -13.05 3.22 -17.07
CA LEU A 190 -12.97 4.08 -18.26
C LEU A 190 -14.19 4.98 -18.36
N GLN A 191 -15.41 4.46 -18.19
CA GLN A 191 -16.64 5.25 -18.15
C GLN A 191 -16.62 6.33 -17.06
N ASP A 192 -16.16 5.99 -15.85
CA ASP A 192 -16.01 6.96 -14.76
C ASP A 192 -15.03 8.10 -15.12
N LEU A 193 -13.98 7.80 -15.88
CA LEU A 193 -13.04 8.81 -16.37
C LEU A 193 -13.64 9.68 -17.51
N GLU A 194 -14.56 9.15 -18.31
CA GLU A 194 -15.29 9.90 -19.34
C GLU A 194 -16.23 10.95 -18.72
N THR A 195 -16.77 10.70 -17.52
CA THR A 195 -17.61 11.68 -16.81
C THR A 195 -16.83 12.92 -16.35
N TYR A 196 -15.50 12.82 -16.31
CA TYR A 196 -14.60 13.95 -16.16
C TYR A 196 -14.18 14.48 -17.54
N PRO A 197 -13.86 15.77 -17.68
CA PRO A 197 -13.27 16.28 -18.90
C PRO A 197 -11.83 15.75 -19.02
N THR A 198 -11.71 14.46 -19.35
CA THR A 198 -10.41 13.79 -19.54
C THR A 198 -9.94 13.99 -20.97
N SER A 199 -8.65 14.29 -21.15
CA SER A 199 -8.03 14.37 -22.47
C SER A 199 -8.26 13.09 -23.28
N PRO A 200 -8.79 13.16 -24.52
CA PRO A 200 -8.99 11.99 -25.36
C PRO A 200 -7.70 11.19 -25.60
N THR A 201 -6.57 11.88 -25.67
CA THR A 201 -5.24 11.26 -25.80
C THR A 201 -4.89 10.46 -24.55
N LEU A 202 -5.08 11.05 -23.35
CA LEU A 202 -4.83 10.35 -22.09
C LEU A 202 -5.80 9.18 -21.89
N MET A 203 -7.05 9.29 -22.31
CA MET A 203 -8.00 8.16 -22.28
C MET A 203 -7.51 6.97 -23.08
N ARG A 204 -7.07 7.20 -24.33
CA ARG A 204 -6.48 6.14 -25.16
C ARG A 204 -5.21 5.55 -24.51
N SER A 205 -4.35 6.41 -23.98
CA SER A 205 -3.12 6.02 -23.31
C SER A 205 -3.36 5.17 -22.06
N ILE A 206 -4.36 5.53 -21.24
CA ILE A 206 -4.78 4.74 -20.08
C ILE A 206 -5.30 3.37 -20.53
N GLY A 207 -6.19 3.34 -21.54
CA GLY A 207 -6.72 2.09 -22.08
C GLY A 207 -5.63 1.15 -22.59
N ALA A 208 -4.68 1.68 -23.37
CA ALA A 208 -3.56 0.92 -23.91
C ALA A 208 -2.63 0.38 -22.79
N LEU A 209 -2.33 1.21 -21.80
CA LEU A 209 -1.49 0.81 -20.67
C LEU A 209 -2.19 -0.25 -19.78
N LEU A 210 -3.50 -0.13 -19.56
CA LEU A 210 -4.27 -1.16 -18.84
C LEU A 210 -4.29 -2.48 -19.62
N ALA A 211 -4.50 -2.45 -20.94
CA ALA A 211 -4.45 -3.64 -21.77
C ALA A 211 -3.06 -4.31 -21.74
N ASN A 212 -2.00 -3.52 -21.76
CA ASN A 212 -0.64 -4.03 -21.60
C ASN A 212 -0.43 -4.67 -20.21
N ILE A 213 -0.80 -3.97 -19.15
CA ILE A 213 -0.59 -4.46 -17.78
C ILE A 213 -1.39 -5.72 -17.49
N ILE A 214 -2.62 -5.82 -17.97
CA ILE A 214 -3.55 -6.90 -17.61
C ILE A 214 -3.43 -8.10 -18.55
N HIS A 215 -3.32 -7.84 -19.84
CA HIS A 215 -3.40 -8.85 -20.90
C HIS A 215 -2.10 -9.03 -21.70
N ASP A 216 -1.02 -8.35 -21.29
CA ASP A 216 0.28 -8.32 -21.98
C ASP A 216 0.18 -7.88 -23.47
N ILE A 217 -0.87 -7.10 -23.81
CA ILE A 217 -1.05 -6.57 -25.17
C ILE A 217 -0.03 -5.44 -25.38
N PRO A 218 0.75 -5.46 -26.46
CA PRO A 218 1.71 -4.40 -26.76
C PRO A 218 1.04 -3.03 -26.86
N ILE A 219 1.67 -2.00 -26.28
CA ILE A 219 1.20 -0.62 -26.41
C ILE A 219 1.34 -0.19 -27.86
N PRO A 220 0.28 0.29 -28.53
CA PRO A 220 0.34 0.72 -29.92
C PRO A 220 1.36 1.84 -30.15
N SER A 221 2.04 1.86 -31.30
CA SER A 221 3.12 2.82 -31.60
C SER A 221 2.69 4.27 -31.46
N ALA A 222 1.43 4.60 -31.77
CA ALA A 222 0.88 5.95 -31.60
C ALA A 222 0.89 6.42 -30.15
N GLN A 223 0.68 5.52 -29.18
CA GLN A 223 0.70 5.84 -27.74
C GLN A 223 2.10 5.71 -27.14
N GLN A 224 3.00 4.92 -27.74
CA GLN A 224 4.40 4.81 -27.27
C GLN A 224 5.12 6.16 -27.30
N GLY A 225 4.71 7.07 -28.21
CA GLY A 225 5.23 8.41 -28.35
C GLY A 225 4.85 9.37 -27.21
N GLU A 226 3.74 9.09 -26.50
CA GLU A 226 3.18 9.96 -25.48
C GLU A 226 4.11 10.07 -24.26
N ILE A 227 4.38 11.30 -23.81
CA ILE A 227 5.34 11.59 -22.75
C ILE A 227 4.92 10.91 -21.44
N ALA A 228 3.60 10.94 -21.12
CA ALA A 228 3.08 10.31 -19.90
C ALA A 228 3.32 8.79 -19.90
N ILE A 229 3.14 8.10 -21.03
CA ILE A 229 3.45 6.67 -21.16
C ILE A 229 4.95 6.43 -21.06
N LYS A 230 5.77 7.20 -21.79
CA LYS A 230 7.23 7.05 -21.74
C LYS A 230 7.76 7.17 -20.31
N GLU A 231 7.32 8.19 -19.58
CA GLU A 231 7.72 8.37 -18.19
C GLU A 231 7.16 7.27 -17.27
N GLN A 232 5.92 6.84 -17.47
CA GLN A 232 5.31 5.77 -16.68
C GLN A 232 6.06 4.45 -16.87
N LEU A 233 6.49 4.14 -18.09
CA LEU A 233 7.24 2.94 -18.38
C LEU A 233 8.69 2.96 -17.85
N THR A 234 9.21 4.10 -17.42
CA THR A 234 10.48 4.14 -16.66
C THR A 234 10.35 3.51 -15.27
N LEU A 235 9.13 3.46 -14.75
CA LEU A 235 8.74 2.57 -13.67
C LEU A 235 8.35 1.23 -14.28
N GLU A 236 8.14 0.22 -13.47
CA GLU A 236 7.48 -0.99 -13.96
C GLU A 236 6.01 -0.66 -14.32
N ALA A 237 5.51 -1.12 -15.49
CA ALA A 237 4.15 -0.79 -15.94
C ALA A 237 3.08 -1.11 -14.88
N SER A 238 3.24 -2.22 -14.15
CA SER A 238 2.36 -2.63 -13.06
C SER A 238 2.22 -1.60 -11.93
N GLU A 239 3.20 -0.69 -11.78
CA GLU A 239 3.17 0.36 -10.76
C GLU A 239 2.06 1.39 -11.01
N PHE A 240 1.64 1.55 -12.26
CA PHE A 240 0.50 2.39 -12.63
C PHE A 240 -0.79 1.94 -11.92
N LEU A 241 -1.12 0.65 -12.00
CA LEU A 241 -2.29 0.09 -11.30
C LEU A 241 -2.17 0.12 -9.78
N LYS A 242 -0.95 0.16 -9.24
CA LYS A 242 -0.73 0.35 -7.81
C LYS A 242 -0.92 1.81 -7.37
N GLY A 243 -1.25 2.69 -8.30
CA GLY A 243 -1.46 4.11 -8.07
C GLY A 243 -0.19 4.95 -8.09
N ARG A 244 0.96 4.37 -8.48
CA ARG A 244 2.22 5.13 -8.64
C ARG A 244 2.26 5.78 -10.02
N VAL A 245 1.47 6.84 -10.12
CA VAL A 245 1.27 7.62 -11.33
C VAL A 245 2.35 8.70 -11.41
N VAL A 246 3.00 8.85 -12.58
CA VAL A 246 3.99 9.90 -12.78
C VAL A 246 3.33 11.27 -12.96
N GLN A 247 4.05 12.34 -12.63
CA GLN A 247 3.55 13.73 -12.67
C GLN A 247 3.08 14.14 -14.07
N GLN A 248 3.64 13.54 -15.11
CA GLN A 248 3.34 13.88 -16.50
C GLN A 248 1.87 13.65 -16.87
N TRP A 249 1.20 12.66 -16.27
CA TRP A 249 -0.25 12.48 -16.45
C TRP A 249 -1.04 13.72 -16.00
N ARG A 250 -0.66 14.30 -14.85
CA ARG A 250 -1.31 15.50 -14.33
C ARG A 250 -0.99 16.73 -15.17
N ILE A 251 0.26 16.86 -15.64
CA ILE A 251 0.69 18.00 -16.46
C ILE A 251 -0.09 18.02 -17.77
N GLN A 252 -0.11 16.93 -18.52
CA GLN A 252 -0.84 16.86 -19.79
C GLN A 252 -2.36 17.01 -19.61
N GLN A 253 -2.91 16.52 -18.50
CA GLN A 253 -4.31 16.73 -18.20
C GLN A 253 -4.62 18.20 -17.89
N GLN A 254 -3.71 18.92 -17.22
CA GLN A 254 -3.89 20.35 -16.96
C GLN A 254 -3.85 21.15 -18.27
N GLU A 255 -2.87 20.88 -19.12
CA GLU A 255 -2.78 21.48 -20.45
C GLU A 255 -4.09 21.32 -21.24
N TYR A 256 -4.67 20.12 -21.24
CA TYR A 256 -5.97 19.88 -21.87
C TYR A 256 -7.09 20.67 -21.20
N LEU A 257 -7.17 20.69 -19.86
CA LEU A 257 -8.21 21.44 -19.14
C LEU A 257 -8.14 22.94 -19.43
N ASP A 258 -6.93 23.47 -19.58
CA ASP A 258 -6.71 24.87 -19.91
C ASP A 258 -7.20 25.19 -21.35
N THR A 259 -7.00 24.28 -22.31
CA THR A 259 -7.52 24.47 -23.69
C THR A 259 -9.04 24.53 -23.76
N ILE A 260 -9.74 23.80 -22.89
CA ILE A 260 -11.22 23.77 -22.84
C ILE A 260 -11.80 24.75 -21.79
N LEU A 261 -10.97 25.60 -21.21
CA LEU A 261 -11.34 26.60 -20.18
C LEU A 261 -12.13 25.97 -19.01
N SER A 262 -11.75 24.77 -18.60
CA SER A 262 -12.41 24.03 -17.53
C SER A 262 -12.07 24.59 -16.15
N GLN A 263 -13.08 24.73 -15.29
CA GLN A 263 -12.88 25.08 -13.87
C GLN A 263 -12.35 23.93 -13.01
N ARG A 264 -12.21 22.73 -13.59
CA ARG A 264 -11.68 21.55 -12.89
C ARG A 264 -10.14 21.56 -12.93
N THR A 265 -9.52 20.92 -11.95
CA THR A 265 -8.07 20.84 -11.85
C THR A 265 -7.56 19.43 -12.15
N ALA A 266 -6.45 19.33 -12.86
CA ALA A 266 -5.80 18.05 -13.12
C ALA A 266 -5.35 17.32 -11.83
N ARG A 267 -5.11 18.06 -10.75
CA ARG A 267 -4.81 17.46 -9.44
C ARG A 267 -5.98 16.60 -8.94
N ARG A 268 -7.22 17.11 -8.99
CA ARG A 268 -8.41 16.33 -8.62
C ARG A 268 -8.65 15.16 -9.57
N TRP A 269 -8.41 15.35 -10.86
CA TRP A 269 -8.49 14.28 -11.85
C TRP A 269 -7.49 13.16 -11.55
N THR A 270 -6.22 13.48 -11.28
CA THR A 270 -5.19 12.48 -10.94
C THR A 270 -5.52 11.72 -9.64
N GLN A 271 -6.02 12.43 -8.62
CA GLN A 271 -6.50 11.78 -7.39
C GLN A 271 -7.64 10.80 -7.68
N HIS A 272 -8.58 11.19 -8.53
CA HIS A 272 -9.68 10.34 -8.95
C HIS A 272 -9.17 9.10 -9.70
N LEU A 273 -8.28 9.26 -10.67
CA LEU A 273 -7.64 8.17 -11.40
C LEU A 273 -6.98 7.15 -10.46
N ILE A 274 -6.17 7.63 -9.52
CA ILE A 274 -5.48 6.78 -8.53
C ILE A 274 -6.50 5.98 -7.70
N ARG A 275 -7.55 6.64 -7.22
CA ARG A 275 -8.60 5.98 -6.43
C ARG A 275 -9.33 4.92 -7.23
N ARG A 276 -9.61 5.15 -8.54
CA ARG A 276 -10.24 4.16 -9.42
C ARG A 276 -9.36 2.93 -9.65
N PHE A 277 -8.05 3.09 -9.73
CA PHE A 277 -7.13 1.95 -9.77
C PHE A 277 -7.18 1.13 -8.48
N TRP A 278 -7.16 1.79 -7.35
CA TRP A 278 -7.28 1.11 -6.05
C TRP A 278 -8.64 0.43 -5.87
N ASP A 279 -9.73 1.04 -6.35
CA ASP A 279 -11.06 0.44 -6.33
C ASP A 279 -11.12 -0.82 -7.18
N MET A 280 -10.64 -0.75 -8.41
CA MET A 280 -10.60 -1.90 -9.33
C MET A 280 -9.81 -3.04 -8.70
N PHE A 281 -8.63 -2.76 -8.18
CA PHE A 281 -7.78 -3.79 -7.56
C PHE A 281 -8.43 -4.37 -6.31
N PHE A 282 -9.06 -3.55 -5.50
CA PHE A 282 -9.75 -3.97 -4.29
C PHE A 282 -10.95 -4.88 -4.59
N GLN A 283 -11.76 -4.54 -5.59
CA GLN A 283 -12.88 -5.39 -6.00
C GLN A 283 -12.41 -6.75 -6.55
N MET A 284 -11.34 -6.77 -7.35
CA MET A 284 -10.72 -8.03 -7.81
C MET A 284 -10.18 -8.87 -6.64
N TRP A 285 -9.65 -8.22 -5.61
CA TRP A 285 -9.21 -8.87 -4.39
C TRP A 285 -10.37 -9.46 -3.57
N LEU A 286 -11.49 -8.73 -3.46
CA LEU A 286 -12.70 -9.22 -2.80
C LEU A 286 -13.28 -10.43 -3.54
N HIS A 287 -13.42 -10.37 -4.85
CA HIS A 287 -13.86 -11.48 -5.69
C HIS A 287 -12.97 -12.73 -5.52
N ARG A 288 -11.65 -12.54 -5.46
CA ARG A 288 -10.72 -13.64 -5.19
C ARG A 288 -10.91 -14.24 -3.80
N ASN A 289 -11.14 -13.43 -2.78
CA ASN A 289 -11.37 -13.90 -1.42
C ASN A 289 -12.72 -14.59 -1.28
N GLU A 290 -13.76 -14.09 -1.90
CA GLU A 290 -15.06 -14.73 -1.95
C GLU A 290 -14.95 -16.14 -2.56
N TRP A 291 -14.24 -16.26 -3.70
CA TRP A 291 -13.95 -17.57 -4.29
C TRP A 291 -13.21 -18.51 -3.33
N LEU A 292 -12.20 -18.01 -2.65
CA LEU A 292 -11.43 -18.78 -1.65
C LEU A 292 -12.33 -19.27 -0.50
N HIS A 293 -13.22 -18.40 -0.02
CA HIS A 293 -14.08 -18.69 1.13
C HIS A 293 -15.37 -19.48 0.76
N SER A 294 -15.74 -19.49 -0.51
CA SER A 294 -16.91 -20.24 -1.01
C SER A 294 -16.56 -21.65 -1.46
N ASN A 295 -15.26 -21.99 -1.60
CA ASN A 295 -14.85 -23.33 -2.04
C ASN A 295 -14.43 -24.20 -0.85
N PRO A 296 -15.28 -25.18 -0.43
CA PRO A 296 -15.04 -26.03 0.74
C PRO A 296 -13.74 -26.83 0.66
N GLU A 297 -13.37 -27.33 -0.52
CA GLU A 297 -12.15 -28.13 -0.71
C GLU A 297 -10.88 -27.29 -0.50
N VAL A 298 -10.90 -26.03 -0.94
CA VAL A 298 -9.78 -25.12 -0.76
C VAL A 298 -9.66 -24.74 0.71
N GLN A 299 -10.79 -24.49 1.38
CA GLN A 299 -10.85 -24.21 2.80
C GLN A 299 -10.30 -25.36 3.63
N ASP A 300 -10.78 -26.59 3.41
CA ASP A 300 -10.37 -27.77 4.18
C ASP A 300 -8.85 -28.02 4.04
N LYS A 301 -8.32 -27.97 2.81
CA LYS A 301 -6.87 -28.12 2.58
C LYS A 301 -6.06 -27.04 3.30
N GLN A 302 -6.53 -25.82 3.28
CA GLN A 302 -5.86 -24.67 3.91
C GLN A 302 -5.92 -24.78 5.44
N HIS A 303 -7.08 -25.11 5.98
CA HIS A 303 -7.29 -25.28 7.42
C HIS A 303 -6.39 -26.37 7.99
N LYS A 304 -6.36 -27.55 7.37
CA LYS A 304 -5.48 -28.66 7.79
C LYS A 304 -3.99 -28.28 7.81
N ILE A 305 -3.54 -27.49 6.86
CA ILE A 305 -2.12 -27.03 6.83
C ILE A 305 -1.88 -26.00 7.92
N GLN A 306 -2.84 -25.12 8.17
CA GLN A 306 -2.75 -24.11 9.20
C GLN A 306 -2.69 -24.76 10.60
N GLU A 307 -3.51 -25.77 10.85
CA GLU A 307 -3.48 -26.57 12.08
C GLU A 307 -2.10 -27.23 12.29
N ILE A 308 -1.58 -27.91 11.27
CA ILE A 308 -0.24 -28.51 11.32
C ILE A 308 0.83 -27.45 11.64
N ASN A 309 0.77 -26.30 11.01
CA ASN A 309 1.75 -25.23 11.26
C ASN A 309 1.61 -24.60 12.66
N GLN A 310 0.40 -24.49 13.19
CA GLN A 310 0.15 -24.02 14.55
C GLN A 310 0.69 -25.03 15.57
N GLU A 311 0.43 -26.32 15.35
CA GLU A 311 0.93 -27.37 16.23
C GLU A 311 2.47 -27.46 16.21
N ILE A 312 3.10 -27.33 15.03
CA ILE A 312 4.57 -27.22 14.94
C ILE A 312 5.10 -26.05 15.80
N ARG A 313 4.43 -24.90 15.72
CA ARG A 313 4.86 -23.75 16.54
C ARG A 313 4.69 -24.00 18.02
N ARG A 314 3.60 -24.66 18.42
CA ARG A 314 3.36 -25.06 19.81
C ARG A 314 4.43 -26.02 20.30
N GLN A 315 4.69 -27.11 19.57
CA GLN A 315 5.72 -28.09 19.91
C GLN A 315 7.12 -27.45 19.94
N TRP A 316 7.39 -26.52 19.04
CA TRP A 316 8.67 -25.78 19.03
C TRP A 316 8.85 -24.88 20.23
N ASN A 317 7.80 -24.24 20.73
CA ASN A 317 7.85 -23.39 21.93
C ASN A 317 8.07 -24.22 23.21
N ILE A 318 7.54 -25.44 23.27
CA ILE A 318 7.86 -26.41 24.34
C ILE A 318 9.33 -26.84 24.24
N GLY A 319 9.90 -26.84 23.04
CA GLY A 319 11.30 -27.20 22.81
C GLY A 319 11.59 -28.68 23.07
N THR A 320 12.67 -28.96 23.78
CA THR A 320 13.10 -30.35 24.09
C THR A 320 12.59 -30.85 25.45
N GLN A 321 11.80 -30.06 26.16
CA GLN A 321 11.22 -30.48 27.44
C GLN A 321 10.28 -31.68 27.24
N GLY A 322 10.30 -32.65 28.11
CA GLY A 322 9.49 -33.88 28.00
C GLY A 322 9.90 -34.81 26.85
N LEU A 323 11.17 -34.78 26.42
CA LEU A 323 11.74 -35.71 25.46
C LEU A 323 12.94 -36.45 26.07
N HIS A 324 13.16 -37.70 25.70
CA HIS A 324 14.39 -38.39 25.94
C HIS A 324 15.56 -37.80 25.13
N ASP A 325 16.81 -37.99 25.58
CA ASP A 325 17.99 -37.40 24.92
C ASP A 325 18.12 -37.85 23.45
N ALA A 326 17.74 -39.09 23.15
CA ALA A 326 17.73 -39.62 21.79
C ALA A 326 16.77 -38.85 20.86
N ASP A 327 15.59 -38.41 21.39
CA ASP A 327 14.57 -37.76 20.61
C ASP A 327 14.79 -36.24 20.42
N LYS A 328 15.71 -35.67 21.21
CA LYS A 328 16.11 -34.26 21.03
C LYS A 328 16.73 -33.98 19.66
N ILE A 329 17.15 -35.04 18.93
CA ILE A 329 17.69 -34.97 17.57
C ILE A 329 16.67 -34.36 16.60
N HIS A 330 15.35 -34.51 16.84
CA HIS A 330 14.31 -33.93 16.02
C HIS A 330 14.32 -32.40 16.00
N PHE A 331 14.91 -31.76 17.01
CA PHE A 331 15.09 -30.31 17.10
C PHE A 331 16.49 -29.85 16.68
N LYS A 332 17.52 -30.72 16.76
CA LYS A 332 18.89 -30.39 16.39
C LYS A 332 19.10 -30.36 14.87
N ASN A 333 18.47 -31.26 14.14
CA ASN A 333 18.72 -31.50 12.71
C ASN A 333 17.96 -30.55 11.76
N ILE A 334 17.02 -29.77 12.26
CA ILE A 334 16.22 -28.85 11.46
C ILE A 334 15.88 -27.61 12.29
N THR A 335 15.84 -26.43 11.65
CA THR A 335 15.34 -25.22 12.30
C THR A 335 13.82 -25.11 12.10
N ARG A 336 13.15 -24.35 13.00
CA ARG A 336 11.71 -24.07 12.86
C ARG A 336 11.36 -23.51 11.48
N ALA A 337 12.19 -22.58 10.97
CA ALA A 337 11.98 -21.96 9.66
C ALA A 337 12.12 -22.95 8.51
N GLN A 338 13.09 -23.88 8.61
CA GLN A 338 13.26 -24.95 7.61
C GLN A 338 12.10 -25.96 7.67
N LEU A 339 11.65 -26.36 8.86
CA LEU A 339 10.54 -27.28 9.05
C LEU A 339 9.24 -26.70 8.47
N LEU A 340 8.94 -25.44 8.76
CA LEU A 340 7.75 -24.78 8.24
C LEU A 340 7.75 -24.64 6.71
N LYS A 341 8.91 -24.74 6.03
CA LYS A 341 9.01 -24.75 4.57
C LYS A 341 8.85 -26.14 3.93
N LYS A 342 8.89 -27.21 4.72
CA LYS A 342 8.71 -28.59 4.21
C LYS A 342 7.28 -28.83 3.75
N ASN A 343 7.09 -29.87 2.93
CA ASN A 343 5.75 -30.30 2.49
C ASN A 343 4.91 -30.81 3.68
N ARG A 344 3.58 -30.95 3.44
CA ARG A 344 2.62 -31.38 4.47
C ARG A 344 3.01 -32.71 5.09
N HIS A 345 3.39 -33.69 4.28
CA HIS A 345 3.74 -35.02 4.75
C HIS A 345 4.94 -35.00 5.72
N TYR A 346 6.01 -34.30 5.36
CA TYR A 346 7.18 -34.15 6.24
C TYR A 346 6.84 -33.49 7.57
N LYS A 347 6.02 -32.42 7.54
CA LYS A 347 5.56 -31.72 8.73
C LYS A 347 4.74 -32.63 9.64
N GLN A 348 3.82 -33.40 9.08
CA GLN A 348 3.01 -34.37 9.82
C GLN A 348 3.88 -35.45 10.45
N THR A 349 4.79 -36.04 9.68
CA THR A 349 5.71 -37.05 10.17
C THR A 349 6.59 -36.54 11.33
N TRP A 350 7.07 -35.30 11.24
CA TRP A 350 7.82 -34.66 12.32
C TRP A 350 6.96 -34.48 13.57
N LEU A 351 5.74 -33.98 13.43
CA LEU A 351 4.78 -33.83 14.54
C LEU A 351 4.47 -35.17 15.20
N ASP A 352 4.18 -36.18 14.42
CA ASP A 352 3.84 -37.52 14.92
C ASP A 352 4.99 -38.11 15.75
N ARG A 353 6.24 -37.92 15.28
CA ARG A 353 7.43 -38.38 16.01
C ARG A 353 7.59 -37.64 17.34
N VAL A 354 7.54 -36.31 17.32
CA VAL A 354 7.73 -35.49 18.54
C VAL A 354 6.60 -35.74 19.54
N THR A 355 5.37 -35.87 19.08
CA THR A 355 4.20 -36.12 19.96
C THR A 355 4.31 -37.51 20.58
N ARG A 356 4.62 -38.56 19.80
CA ARG A 356 4.81 -39.93 20.33
C ARG A 356 5.94 -40.00 21.35
N ALA A 357 7.08 -39.35 21.07
CA ALA A 357 8.22 -39.33 21.99
C ALA A 357 7.86 -38.67 23.34
N ARG A 358 7.09 -37.59 23.33
CA ARG A 358 6.60 -36.92 24.56
C ARG A 358 5.63 -37.82 25.33
N THR A 359 4.68 -38.43 24.61
CA THR A 359 3.72 -39.35 25.23
C THR A 359 4.42 -40.55 25.87
N ALA A 360 5.41 -41.13 25.18
CA ALA A 360 6.18 -42.26 25.72
C ALA A 360 6.88 -41.90 27.04
N LYS A 361 7.58 -40.76 27.04
CA LYS A 361 8.28 -40.30 28.26
C LYS A 361 7.31 -39.99 29.40
N HIS A 362 6.16 -39.38 29.13
CA HIS A 362 5.16 -39.12 30.16
C HIS A 362 4.62 -40.40 30.78
N VAL A 363 4.34 -41.43 29.96
CA VAL A 363 3.88 -42.73 30.44
C VAL A 363 4.94 -43.42 31.34
N GLU A 364 6.25 -43.32 30.99
CA GLU A 364 7.32 -43.86 31.81
C GLU A 364 7.44 -43.14 33.16
N GLU A 365 7.33 -41.80 33.15
CA GLU A 365 7.34 -40.99 34.37
C GLU A 365 6.18 -41.32 35.29
N ASP A 366 4.96 -41.48 34.71
CA ASP A 366 3.76 -41.89 35.48
C ASP A 366 3.85 -43.30 36.06
N GLN A 367 4.48 -44.26 35.35
CA GLN A 367 4.71 -45.60 35.84
C GLN A 367 5.74 -45.61 36.98
N THR A 368 6.83 -44.86 36.83
CA THR A 368 7.88 -44.72 37.88
C THR A 368 7.28 -44.12 39.16
N ASN A 369 6.49 -43.04 39.04
CA ASN A 369 5.84 -42.39 40.19
C ASN A 369 4.84 -43.32 40.90
N ARG A 370 4.13 -44.21 40.19
CA ARG A 370 3.23 -45.22 40.80
C ARG A 370 4.00 -46.27 41.58
N ILE A 371 5.11 -46.79 41.03
CA ILE A 371 5.97 -47.76 41.70
C ILE A 371 6.57 -47.19 42.98
N GLU A 372 7.00 -45.92 42.96
CA GLU A 372 7.54 -45.24 44.12
C GLU A 372 6.47 -45.01 45.21
N THR A 373 5.23 -44.68 44.82
CA THR A 373 4.13 -44.51 45.79
C THR A 373 3.68 -45.85 46.40
N ASP A 374 3.67 -46.94 45.63
CA ASP A 374 3.31 -48.26 46.10
C ASP A 374 4.43 -48.91 46.99
N SER A 375 5.69 -48.50 46.84
CA SER A 375 6.81 -48.96 47.64
C SER A 375 6.99 -48.13 48.94
N ALA A 376 6.32 -47.01 49.07
CA ALA A 376 6.36 -46.13 50.24
C ALA A 376 5.14 -46.35 51.21
N SER A 377 4.18 -47.15 50.82
CA SER A 377 3.01 -47.59 51.62
C SER A 377 3.23 -48.98 52.18
#